data_d78c453741b68ecb7e7c5a002705b68d
#
_entry.id   d78c453741b68ecb7e7c5a002705b68d
#
_cell.length_a   1.000
_cell.length_b   1.000
_cell.length_c   1.000
_cell.angle_alpha   90.00
_cell.angle_beta   90.00
_cell.angle_gamma   90.00
#
_symmetry.space_group_name_H-M   'P 1'
#
loop_
_entity.id
_entity.type
_entity.pdbx_description
1 polymer ?
#
loop_
_entity_poly.entity_id
_entity_poly.type
_entity_poly.pdbx_seq_one_letter_code
_entity_poly.pdbx_strand_id
1 'polypeptide(L)'
;MTLHEQVTDILASAVEAQECAGISVLVRRCGEEMLYTQAGMSDIASGRLIHRDSIFRLYSQSKPITAAAVMLLVERGQIDLMDGVDRYLPGFRNARVVDKQGTIRPATRAPWLMELLGMTAGVCYPDSDPAGQYAAKVFDEATQEILAGGGVPTVEFCNRLGQQPLSFQPGTHWRYSTCADILGAVVEVVSGMRFGEFLRKEFFEPLDMVDTGFYVPESKRNRLVTAYKRTENGLVPWTSTHLAVGVYDREPAFESGGAGLVSTLEDYSHFTDMLLAGGTYEGRRILSPATVACMTQPQLKDAVRRDMWDSLDGYSYGHLMRICAEPGRIAGLACAGEY
;
A
#
# COMPACT_ATOMS: atom_id res chain seq x y z
N MET A 1 17.80 -26.65 -19.31
CA MET A 1 16.75 -25.66 -19.12
C MET A 1 17.37 -24.48 -18.40
N THR A 2 17.34 -23.31 -18.98
CA THR A 2 17.83 -22.07 -18.41
C THR A 2 16.88 -21.58 -17.29
N LEU A 3 17.32 -20.65 -16.43
CA LEU A 3 16.44 -20.03 -15.44
C LEU A 3 15.22 -19.38 -16.11
N HIS A 4 15.43 -18.72 -17.25
CA HIS A 4 14.35 -18.09 -18.02
C HIS A 4 13.29 -19.13 -18.45
N GLU A 5 13.70 -20.25 -19.04
CA GLU A 5 12.79 -21.32 -19.45
C GLU A 5 12.02 -21.88 -18.23
N GLN A 6 12.70 -22.14 -17.12
CA GLN A 6 12.07 -22.67 -15.90
C GLN A 6 11.00 -21.72 -15.35
N VAL A 7 11.29 -20.42 -15.26
CA VAL A 7 10.33 -19.44 -14.77
C VAL A 7 9.16 -19.31 -15.76
N THR A 8 9.43 -19.28 -17.05
CA THR A 8 8.37 -19.19 -18.08
C THR A 8 7.42 -20.40 -18.01
N ASP A 9 7.94 -21.61 -17.82
CA ASP A 9 7.12 -22.82 -17.69
C ASP A 9 6.25 -22.79 -16.43
N ILE A 10 6.77 -22.28 -15.30
CA ILE A 10 5.99 -22.10 -14.07
C ILE A 10 4.85 -21.11 -14.31
N LEU A 11 5.11 -19.95 -14.96
CA LEU A 11 4.07 -18.97 -15.24
C LEU A 11 2.99 -19.54 -16.18
N ALA A 12 3.40 -20.26 -17.23
CA ALA A 12 2.48 -20.91 -18.17
C ALA A 12 1.58 -21.92 -17.43
N SER A 13 2.18 -22.76 -16.59
CA SER A 13 1.43 -23.75 -15.79
C SER A 13 0.41 -23.12 -14.85
N ALA A 14 0.74 -21.99 -14.18
CA ALA A 14 -0.19 -21.27 -13.32
C ALA A 14 -1.38 -20.69 -14.10
N VAL A 15 -1.14 -20.18 -15.32
CA VAL A 15 -2.21 -19.69 -16.21
C VAL A 15 -3.08 -20.84 -16.72
N GLU A 16 -2.49 -21.96 -17.15
CA GLU A 16 -3.22 -23.17 -17.57
C GLU A 16 -4.09 -23.75 -16.45
N ALA A 17 -3.59 -23.74 -15.21
CA ALA A 17 -4.33 -24.16 -14.03
C ALA A 17 -5.41 -23.14 -13.59
N GLN A 18 -5.59 -22.04 -14.33
CA GLN A 18 -6.51 -20.94 -13.98
C GLN A 18 -6.29 -20.37 -12.58
N GLU A 19 -5.06 -20.35 -12.10
CA GLU A 19 -4.71 -19.68 -10.84
C GLU A 19 -4.78 -18.14 -11.00
N CYS A 20 -4.41 -17.64 -12.17
CA CYS A 20 -4.53 -16.24 -12.58
C CYS A 20 -4.80 -16.13 -14.09
N ALA A 21 -5.31 -14.98 -14.54
CA ALA A 21 -5.55 -14.72 -15.97
C ALA A 21 -4.26 -14.47 -16.73
N GLY A 22 -3.31 -13.82 -16.10
CA GLY A 22 -2.00 -13.51 -16.64
C GLY A 22 -1.05 -13.07 -15.55
N ILE A 23 0.23 -13.23 -15.79
CA ILE A 23 1.30 -12.97 -14.84
C ILE A 23 2.55 -12.50 -15.59
N SER A 24 3.30 -11.60 -14.96
CA SER A 24 4.63 -11.20 -15.44
C SER A 24 5.60 -11.12 -14.26
N VAL A 25 6.86 -11.40 -14.55
CA VAL A 25 7.97 -11.39 -13.58
C VAL A 25 9.10 -10.57 -14.16
N LEU A 26 9.62 -9.67 -13.33
CA LEU A 26 10.83 -8.90 -13.57
C LEU A 26 11.78 -9.14 -12.41
N VAL A 27 12.98 -9.59 -12.68
CA VAL A 27 14.05 -9.76 -11.69
C VAL A 27 15.18 -8.81 -12.05
N ARG A 28 15.56 -7.98 -11.09
CA ARG A 28 16.69 -7.05 -11.22
C ARG A 28 17.76 -7.35 -10.18
N ARG A 29 18.99 -7.06 -10.51
CA ARG A 29 20.13 -7.19 -9.61
C ARG A 29 21.09 -6.03 -9.83
N CYS A 30 21.36 -5.25 -8.79
CA CYS A 30 22.24 -4.08 -8.87
C CYS A 30 21.84 -3.09 -9.98
N GLY A 31 20.51 -2.87 -10.18
CA GLY A 31 19.98 -2.00 -11.22
C GLY A 31 19.93 -2.61 -12.63
N GLU A 32 20.44 -3.83 -12.84
CA GLU A 32 20.42 -4.53 -14.14
C GLU A 32 19.27 -5.55 -14.20
N GLU A 33 18.62 -5.65 -15.35
CA GLU A 33 17.63 -6.67 -15.62
C GLU A 33 18.30 -8.02 -15.82
N MET A 34 17.93 -8.99 -14.98
CA MET A 34 18.41 -10.38 -15.07
C MET A 34 17.41 -11.28 -15.80
N LEU A 35 16.13 -10.98 -15.65
CA LEU A 35 15.04 -11.79 -16.21
C LEU A 35 13.78 -10.93 -16.36
N TYR A 36 13.17 -11.00 -17.51
CA TYR A 36 11.78 -10.64 -17.71
C TYR A 36 11.06 -11.76 -18.46
N THR A 37 9.90 -12.19 -17.97
CA THR A 37 9.04 -13.13 -18.66
C THR A 37 7.58 -12.92 -18.26
N GLN A 38 6.66 -13.40 -19.11
CA GLN A 38 5.21 -13.22 -18.92
C GLN A 38 4.44 -14.38 -19.51
N ALA A 39 3.21 -14.60 -19.03
CA ALA A 39 2.28 -15.58 -19.57
C ALA A 39 0.83 -15.10 -19.40
N GLY A 40 -0.07 -15.56 -20.26
CA GLY A 40 -1.51 -15.33 -20.15
C GLY A 40 -1.98 -13.96 -20.64
N MET A 41 -3.15 -13.56 -20.16
CA MET A 41 -3.94 -12.46 -20.69
C MET A 41 -4.09 -11.31 -19.67
N SER A 42 -4.01 -10.09 -20.16
CA SER A 42 -4.38 -8.88 -19.41
C SER A 42 -5.89 -8.67 -19.41
N ASP A 43 -6.58 -9.24 -20.39
CA ASP A 43 -8.05 -9.25 -20.48
C ASP A 43 -8.52 -10.48 -21.27
N ILE A 44 -9.21 -11.40 -20.59
CA ILE A 44 -9.68 -12.67 -21.18
C ILE A 44 -10.76 -12.40 -22.24
N ALA A 45 -11.68 -11.48 -21.99
CA ALA A 45 -12.82 -11.24 -22.87
C ALA A 45 -12.42 -10.73 -24.25
N SER A 46 -11.38 -9.89 -24.31
CA SER A 46 -10.83 -9.37 -25.58
C SER A 46 -9.67 -10.21 -26.13
N GLY A 47 -9.17 -11.21 -25.40
CA GLY A 47 -7.99 -11.98 -25.77
C GLY A 47 -6.68 -11.18 -25.71
N ARG A 48 -6.66 -10.04 -24.99
CA ARG A 48 -5.47 -9.19 -24.87
C ARG A 48 -4.45 -9.84 -23.96
N LEU A 49 -3.23 -10.02 -24.46
CA LEU A 49 -2.13 -10.60 -23.70
C LEU A 49 -1.55 -9.64 -22.64
N ILE A 50 -0.89 -10.18 -21.64
CA ILE A 50 0.02 -9.41 -20.79
C ILE A 50 1.18 -8.92 -21.66
N HIS A 51 1.59 -7.68 -21.46
CA HIS A 51 2.76 -7.06 -22.06
C HIS A 51 3.61 -6.38 -20.98
N ARG A 52 4.87 -6.04 -21.32
CA ARG A 52 5.81 -5.39 -20.42
C ARG A 52 5.25 -4.08 -19.85
N ASP A 53 4.51 -3.34 -20.67
CA ASP A 53 3.88 -2.07 -20.34
C ASP A 53 2.45 -2.21 -19.77
N SER A 54 2.03 -3.42 -19.40
CA SER A 54 0.74 -3.64 -18.75
C SER A 54 0.69 -2.92 -17.40
N ILE A 55 -0.41 -2.19 -17.18
CA ILE A 55 -0.63 -1.41 -15.96
C ILE A 55 -1.44 -2.24 -14.97
N PHE A 56 -0.91 -2.44 -13.78
CA PHE A 56 -1.53 -3.23 -12.71
C PHE A 56 -2.03 -2.33 -11.59
N ARG A 57 -3.08 -2.75 -10.89
CA ARG A 57 -3.49 -2.17 -9.61
C ARG A 57 -2.53 -2.64 -8.54
N LEU A 58 -1.85 -1.72 -7.89
CA LEU A 58 -0.83 -2.06 -6.87
C LEU A 58 -1.45 -2.53 -5.56
N TYR A 59 -2.67 -2.10 -5.26
CA TYR A 59 -3.23 -2.33 -3.93
C TYR A 59 -2.20 -2.02 -2.83
N SER A 60 -1.93 -2.95 -1.93
CA SER A 60 -1.04 -2.72 -0.78
C SER A 60 0.42 -2.42 -1.12
N GLN A 61 0.85 -2.62 -2.36
CA GLN A 61 2.16 -2.13 -2.82
C GLN A 61 2.22 -0.60 -2.95
N SER A 62 1.09 0.10 -2.81
CA SER A 62 1.06 1.56 -2.62
C SER A 62 1.72 2.00 -1.30
N LYS A 63 1.67 1.16 -0.26
CA LYS A 63 2.10 1.49 1.10
C LYS A 63 3.59 1.88 1.24
N PRO A 64 4.54 1.17 0.64
CA PRO A 64 5.96 1.57 0.68
C PRO A 64 6.20 2.95 0.08
N ILE A 65 5.49 3.31 -1.00
CA ILE A 65 5.57 4.64 -1.63
C ILE A 65 5.01 5.70 -0.66
N THR A 66 3.89 5.41 0.00
CA THR A 66 3.33 6.30 1.03
C THR A 66 4.29 6.49 2.21
N ALA A 67 4.93 5.41 2.67
CA ALA A 67 5.96 5.51 3.71
C ALA A 67 7.13 6.40 3.28
N ALA A 68 7.61 6.24 2.05
CA ALA A 68 8.68 7.07 1.50
C ALA A 68 8.28 8.56 1.47
N ALA A 69 7.03 8.88 1.10
CA ALA A 69 6.51 10.24 1.10
C ALA A 69 6.51 10.87 2.51
N VAL A 70 6.03 10.13 3.51
CA VAL A 70 6.05 10.57 4.91
C VAL A 70 7.49 10.78 5.39
N MET A 71 8.38 9.84 5.11
CA MET A 71 9.76 9.91 5.53
C MET A 71 10.56 11.02 4.84
N LEU A 72 10.18 11.40 3.63
CA LEU A 72 10.72 12.59 2.97
C LEU A 72 10.35 13.88 3.72
N LEU A 73 9.11 13.98 4.22
CA LEU A 73 8.69 15.11 5.04
C LEU A 73 9.40 15.14 6.41
N VAL A 74 9.66 13.97 7.00
CA VAL A 74 10.48 13.85 8.22
C VAL A 74 11.92 14.31 7.95
N GLU A 75 12.54 13.85 6.86
CA GLU A 75 13.90 14.24 6.45
C GLU A 75 14.03 15.76 6.24
N ARG A 76 12.96 16.38 5.74
CA ARG A 76 12.88 17.84 5.56
C ARG A 76 12.55 18.62 6.84
N GLY A 77 12.33 17.94 7.97
CA GLY A 77 11.97 18.56 9.25
C GLY A 77 10.59 19.20 9.26
N GLN A 78 9.69 18.81 8.34
CA GLN A 78 8.33 19.35 8.24
C GLN A 78 7.35 18.66 9.20
N ILE A 79 7.64 17.41 9.58
CA ILE A 79 6.89 16.61 10.55
C ILE A 79 7.87 15.81 11.43
N ASP A 80 7.41 15.41 12.62
CA ASP A 80 8.13 14.52 13.53
C ASP A 80 7.37 13.19 13.67
N LEU A 81 8.10 12.08 13.75
CA LEU A 81 7.52 10.75 13.94
C LEU A 81 6.70 10.63 15.24
N MET A 82 7.01 11.44 16.24
CA MET A 82 6.29 11.54 17.52
C MET A 82 5.14 12.53 17.48
N ASP A 83 4.89 13.22 16.37
CA ASP A 83 3.71 14.08 16.27
C ASP A 83 2.43 13.23 16.38
N GLY A 84 1.46 13.71 17.17
CA GLY A 84 0.11 13.17 17.18
C GLY A 84 -0.58 13.48 15.86
N VAL A 85 -1.25 12.48 15.29
CA VAL A 85 -1.98 12.64 14.01
C VAL A 85 -3.06 13.73 14.09
N ASP A 86 -3.61 13.99 15.27
CA ASP A 86 -4.61 15.04 15.54
C ASP A 86 -4.09 16.47 15.33
N ARG A 87 -2.77 16.65 15.24
CA ARG A 87 -2.15 17.92 14.83
C ARG A 87 -2.49 18.27 13.37
N TYR A 88 -2.62 17.26 12.52
CA TYR A 88 -2.85 17.38 11.08
C TYR A 88 -4.31 17.10 10.72
N LEU A 89 -4.92 16.11 11.38
CA LEU A 89 -6.28 15.62 11.12
C LEU A 89 -7.14 15.78 12.36
N PRO A 90 -7.93 16.85 12.47
CA PRO A 90 -8.75 17.16 13.64
C PRO A 90 -9.74 16.05 14.05
N GLY A 91 -10.09 15.15 13.13
CA GLY A 91 -10.93 13.99 13.43
C GLY A 91 -10.38 13.09 14.54
N PHE A 92 -9.08 13.12 14.79
CA PHE A 92 -8.42 12.31 15.83
C PHE A 92 -8.28 13.01 17.20
N ARG A 93 -8.71 14.27 17.36
CA ARG A 93 -8.51 15.05 18.63
C ARG A 93 -9.10 14.41 19.85
N ASN A 94 -10.24 13.73 19.72
CA ASN A 94 -10.92 13.05 20.82
C ASN A 94 -10.95 11.54 20.56
N ALA A 95 -9.80 10.96 20.24
CA ALA A 95 -9.66 9.55 19.95
C ALA A 95 -10.27 8.69 21.08
N ARG A 96 -10.96 7.64 20.68
CA ARG A 96 -11.61 6.68 21.57
C ARG A 96 -11.18 5.27 21.16
N VAL A 97 -11.29 4.33 22.08
CA VAL A 97 -11.09 2.90 21.82
C VAL A 97 -12.39 2.15 22.10
N VAL A 98 -12.65 1.10 21.36
CA VAL A 98 -13.76 0.17 21.60
C VAL A 98 -13.20 -1.21 21.92
N ASP A 99 -13.65 -1.81 23.02
CA ASP A 99 -13.27 -3.18 23.38
C ASP A 99 -14.13 -4.24 22.64
N LYS A 100 -13.77 -5.52 22.81
CA LYS A 100 -14.48 -6.64 22.19
C LYS A 100 -15.95 -6.77 22.62
N GLN A 101 -16.33 -6.16 23.75
CA GLN A 101 -17.70 -6.11 24.26
C GLN A 101 -18.48 -4.89 23.74
N GLY A 102 -17.85 -4.04 22.91
CA GLY A 102 -18.46 -2.84 22.35
C GLY A 102 -18.43 -1.62 23.29
N THR A 103 -17.73 -1.69 24.42
CA THR A 103 -17.61 -0.55 25.36
C THR A 103 -16.61 0.46 24.82
N ILE A 104 -17.07 1.69 24.67
CA ILE A 104 -16.24 2.81 24.20
C ILE A 104 -15.65 3.57 25.39
N ARG A 105 -14.35 3.86 25.32
CA ARG A 105 -13.60 4.64 26.32
C ARG A 105 -12.69 5.64 25.63
N PRO A 106 -12.26 6.72 26.29
CA PRO A 106 -11.24 7.61 25.76
C PRO A 106 -9.94 6.83 25.45
N ALA A 107 -9.29 7.16 24.34
CA ALA A 107 -7.90 6.78 24.13
C ALA A 107 -7.01 7.61 25.08
N THR A 108 -5.85 7.09 25.45
CA THR A 108 -4.87 7.80 26.28
C THR A 108 -4.30 9.02 25.58
N ARG A 109 -4.25 8.99 24.24
CA ARG A 109 -3.82 10.05 23.34
C ARG A 109 -4.24 9.74 21.91
N ALA A 110 -4.06 10.68 21.01
CA ALA A 110 -4.09 10.39 19.58
C ALA A 110 -2.89 9.51 19.16
N PRO A 111 -3.01 8.69 18.10
CA PRO A 111 -1.88 7.94 17.54
C PRO A 111 -0.75 8.86 17.07
N TRP A 112 0.48 8.43 17.26
CA TRP A 112 1.65 9.08 16.66
C TRP A 112 1.86 8.63 15.20
N LEU A 113 2.55 9.46 14.40
CA LEU A 113 2.84 9.11 13.00
C LEU A 113 3.66 7.82 12.89
N MET A 114 4.60 7.59 13.78
CA MET A 114 5.36 6.32 13.84
C MET A 114 4.46 5.10 14.07
N GLU A 115 3.37 5.25 14.80
CA GLU A 115 2.42 4.14 15.07
C GLU A 115 1.54 3.85 13.84
N LEU A 116 1.25 4.87 13.04
CA LEU A 116 0.63 4.68 11.73
C LEU A 116 1.58 3.95 10.77
N LEU A 117 2.86 4.36 10.70
CA LEU A 117 3.89 3.68 9.90
C LEU A 117 4.09 2.22 10.32
N GLY A 118 4.04 1.94 11.63
CA GLY A 118 4.21 0.60 12.21
C GLY A 118 2.95 -0.24 12.29
N MET A 119 1.78 0.24 11.84
CA MET A 119 0.48 -0.45 11.98
C MET A 119 0.08 -0.72 13.44
N THR A 120 0.48 0.16 14.37
CA THR A 120 0.18 0.05 15.80
C THR A 120 -0.74 1.17 16.31
N ALA A 121 -1.35 1.93 15.41
CA ALA A 121 -2.21 3.06 15.72
C ALA A 121 -3.61 2.68 16.28
N GLY A 122 -4.05 1.44 16.04
CA GLY A 122 -5.39 0.98 16.45
C GLY A 122 -6.50 1.30 15.45
N VAL A 123 -6.24 2.00 14.35
CA VAL A 123 -7.20 2.12 13.26
C VAL A 123 -7.36 0.77 12.56
N CYS A 124 -8.47 0.55 11.86
CA CYS A 124 -8.75 -0.74 11.22
C CYS A 124 -9.40 -0.58 9.85
N TYR A 125 -9.37 -1.65 9.08
CA TYR A 125 -10.24 -1.83 7.92
C TYR A 125 -11.64 -2.24 8.36
N PRO A 126 -12.65 -2.18 7.47
CA PRO A 126 -13.92 -2.85 7.66
C PRO A 126 -13.73 -4.32 8.06
N ASP A 127 -14.28 -4.71 9.20
CA ASP A 127 -14.19 -6.05 9.76
C ASP A 127 -15.42 -6.35 10.62
N SER A 128 -15.58 -7.59 11.07
CA SER A 128 -16.69 -8.06 11.91
C SER A 128 -16.57 -7.64 13.38
N ASP A 129 -15.38 -7.25 13.85
CA ASP A 129 -15.22 -6.76 15.22
C ASP A 129 -15.83 -5.36 15.43
N PRO A 130 -16.05 -4.93 16.68
CA PRO A 130 -16.71 -3.65 16.96
C PRO A 130 -16.04 -2.45 16.27
N ALA A 131 -14.71 -2.34 16.27
CA ALA A 131 -14.01 -1.23 15.64
C ALA A 131 -14.14 -1.28 14.11
N GLY A 132 -14.03 -2.48 13.51
CA GLY A 132 -14.20 -2.71 12.08
C GLY A 132 -15.60 -2.34 11.59
N GLN A 133 -16.65 -2.58 12.40
CA GLN A 133 -18.02 -2.17 12.06
C GLN A 133 -18.18 -0.65 12.03
N TYR A 134 -17.47 0.10 12.88
CA TYR A 134 -17.45 1.56 12.80
C TYR A 134 -16.71 2.05 11.56
N ALA A 135 -15.56 1.44 11.23
CA ALA A 135 -14.84 1.75 9.99
C ALA A 135 -15.69 1.44 8.75
N ALA A 136 -16.41 0.31 8.74
CA ALA A 136 -17.26 -0.12 7.63
C ALA A 136 -18.25 0.96 7.22
N LYS A 137 -18.88 1.65 8.18
CA LYS A 137 -19.82 2.75 7.88
C LYS A 137 -19.19 3.86 7.06
N VAL A 138 -17.95 4.27 7.40
CA VAL A 138 -17.23 5.32 6.66
C VAL A 138 -16.89 4.88 5.25
N PHE A 139 -16.47 3.61 5.08
CA PHE A 139 -16.18 3.05 3.77
C PHE A 139 -17.44 2.87 2.91
N ASP A 140 -18.56 2.46 3.51
CA ASP A 140 -19.84 2.31 2.81
C ASP A 140 -20.36 3.67 2.34
N GLU A 141 -20.32 4.70 3.20
CA GLU A 141 -20.71 6.07 2.82
C GLU A 141 -19.83 6.59 1.66
N ALA A 142 -18.51 6.45 1.76
CA ALA A 142 -17.60 6.86 0.69
C ALA A 142 -17.84 6.10 -0.62
N THR A 143 -18.13 4.80 -0.53
CA THR A 143 -18.48 3.98 -1.70
C THR A 143 -19.77 4.45 -2.35
N GLN A 144 -20.80 4.78 -1.56
CA GLN A 144 -22.05 5.34 -2.10
C GLN A 144 -21.81 6.69 -2.80
N GLU A 145 -21.00 7.56 -2.24
CA GLU A 145 -20.63 8.84 -2.87
C GLU A 145 -19.90 8.62 -4.20
N ILE A 146 -18.99 7.64 -4.29
CA ILE A 146 -18.31 7.27 -5.53
C ILE A 146 -19.30 6.74 -6.57
N LEU A 147 -20.22 5.86 -6.19
CA LEU A 147 -21.24 5.29 -7.07
C LEU A 147 -22.23 6.35 -7.56
N ALA A 148 -22.48 7.40 -6.79
CA ALA A 148 -23.25 8.57 -7.18
C ALA A 148 -22.53 9.52 -8.15
N GLY A 149 -21.28 9.19 -8.55
CA GLY A 149 -20.48 9.98 -9.48
C GLY A 149 -19.64 11.08 -8.82
N GLY A 150 -19.64 11.17 -7.47
CA GLY A 150 -18.81 12.07 -6.66
C GLY A 150 -17.60 11.36 -6.06
N GLY A 151 -17.34 11.66 -4.80
CA GLY A 151 -16.31 11.03 -3.98
C GLY A 151 -15.96 11.90 -2.77
N VAL A 152 -15.36 11.32 -1.78
CA VAL A 152 -14.90 12.00 -0.57
C VAL A 152 -13.43 12.37 -0.71
N PRO A 153 -13.01 13.64 -0.52
CA PRO A 153 -11.59 14.01 -0.53
C PRO A 153 -10.79 13.25 0.52
N THR A 154 -9.50 12.97 0.24
CA THR A 154 -8.61 12.17 1.10
C THR A 154 -8.59 12.66 2.55
N VAL A 155 -8.38 13.95 2.77
CA VAL A 155 -8.34 14.53 4.12
C VAL A 155 -9.68 14.39 4.84
N GLU A 156 -10.80 14.58 4.14
CA GLU A 156 -12.14 14.43 4.73
C GLU A 156 -12.42 12.98 5.09
N PHE A 157 -12.16 12.03 4.19
CA PHE A 157 -12.30 10.60 4.44
C PHE A 157 -11.52 10.17 5.70
N CYS A 158 -10.26 10.60 5.80
CA CYS A 158 -9.41 10.26 6.95
C CYS A 158 -9.86 10.94 8.25
N ASN A 159 -10.44 12.15 8.19
CA ASN A 159 -11.07 12.76 9.36
C ASN A 159 -12.34 12.01 9.81
N ARG A 160 -13.16 11.51 8.88
CA ARG A 160 -14.32 10.65 9.20
C ARG A 160 -13.86 9.36 9.88
N LEU A 161 -12.78 8.73 9.41
CA LEU A 161 -12.17 7.57 10.08
C LEU A 161 -11.66 7.91 11.49
N GLY A 162 -11.00 9.04 11.66
CA GLY A 162 -10.48 9.50 12.94
C GLY A 162 -11.56 9.73 14.01
N GLN A 163 -12.78 10.02 13.61
CA GLN A 163 -13.94 10.13 14.50
C GLN A 163 -14.45 8.78 14.99
N GLN A 164 -14.03 7.67 14.40
CA GLN A 164 -14.42 6.33 14.80
C GLN A 164 -13.51 5.80 15.91
N PRO A 165 -14.02 4.89 16.77
CA PRO A 165 -13.20 4.33 17.83
C PRO A 165 -12.12 3.41 17.27
N LEU A 166 -10.92 3.49 17.83
CA LEU A 166 -9.79 2.61 17.56
C LEU A 166 -10.05 1.22 18.17
N SER A 167 -9.41 0.19 17.64
CA SER A 167 -9.53 -1.18 18.16
C SER A 167 -8.74 -1.44 19.44
N PHE A 168 -7.74 -0.60 19.74
CA PHE A 168 -6.91 -0.68 20.96
C PHE A 168 -6.20 0.66 21.21
N GLN A 169 -5.60 0.77 22.41
CA GLN A 169 -4.78 1.94 22.75
C GLN A 169 -3.57 2.05 21.83
N PRO A 170 -3.29 3.23 21.25
CA PRO A 170 -2.15 3.41 20.34
C PRO A 170 -0.84 2.85 20.91
N GLY A 171 -0.12 2.09 20.08
CA GLY A 171 1.17 1.48 20.41
C GLY A 171 1.10 0.18 21.20
N THR A 172 -0.09 -0.36 21.53
CA THR A 172 -0.20 -1.56 22.38
C THR A 172 -0.30 -2.87 21.62
N HIS A 173 -0.83 -2.84 20.40
CA HIS A 173 -1.03 -4.01 19.53
C HIS A 173 -0.68 -3.69 18.09
N TRP A 174 -0.51 -4.72 17.28
CA TRP A 174 -0.36 -4.57 15.83
C TRP A 174 -1.65 -5.00 15.12
N ARG A 175 -2.06 -4.22 14.13
CA ARG A 175 -3.18 -4.56 13.26
C ARG A 175 -2.99 -3.94 11.88
N TYR A 176 -2.96 -4.76 10.85
CA TYR A 176 -2.95 -4.28 9.48
C TYR A 176 -4.21 -3.50 9.14
N SER A 177 -4.09 -2.28 8.60
CA SER A 177 -5.19 -1.32 8.60
C SER A 177 -5.04 -0.17 7.60
N THR A 178 -5.93 0.83 7.74
CA THR A 178 -5.99 2.07 6.95
C THR A 178 -4.90 3.10 7.30
N CYS A 179 -3.88 2.71 8.03
CA CYS A 179 -2.81 3.62 8.47
C CYS A 179 -2.17 4.41 7.32
N ALA A 180 -1.95 3.75 6.18
CA ALA A 180 -1.34 4.39 5.02
C ALA A 180 -2.25 5.44 4.36
N ASP A 181 -3.57 5.25 4.41
CA ASP A 181 -4.53 6.25 3.91
C ASP A 181 -4.48 7.52 4.75
N ILE A 182 -4.44 7.36 6.08
CA ILE A 182 -4.30 8.46 7.03
C ILE A 182 -2.97 9.20 6.83
N LEU A 183 -1.89 8.48 6.58
CA LEU A 183 -0.59 9.08 6.30
C LEU A 183 -0.58 9.83 4.97
N GLY A 184 -1.28 9.35 3.93
CA GLY A 184 -1.48 10.08 2.68
C GLY A 184 -2.18 11.44 2.91
N ALA A 185 -3.22 11.45 3.77
CA ALA A 185 -3.90 12.68 4.16
C ALA A 185 -2.99 13.64 4.95
N VAL A 186 -2.11 13.11 5.81
CA VAL A 186 -1.09 13.94 6.49
C VAL A 186 -0.15 14.59 5.49
N VAL A 187 0.30 13.83 4.46
CA VAL A 187 1.13 14.39 3.37
C VAL A 187 0.40 15.53 2.66
N GLU A 188 -0.90 15.39 2.34
CA GLU A 188 -1.69 16.48 1.73
C GLU A 188 -1.71 17.72 2.60
N VAL A 189 -2.03 17.56 3.90
CA VAL A 189 -2.13 18.69 4.83
C VAL A 189 -0.80 19.43 4.99
N VAL A 190 0.31 18.70 5.09
CA VAL A 190 1.63 19.29 5.33
C VAL A 190 2.21 19.92 4.07
N SER A 191 2.04 19.27 2.92
CA SER A 191 2.57 19.78 1.65
C SER A 191 1.71 20.87 1.01
N GLY A 192 0.42 20.92 1.34
CA GLY A 192 -0.57 21.77 0.67
C GLY A 192 -0.89 21.34 -0.76
N MET A 193 -0.44 20.16 -1.19
CA MET A 193 -0.71 19.54 -2.49
C MET A 193 -1.63 18.33 -2.33
N ARG A 194 -2.36 17.96 -3.36
CA ARG A 194 -3.01 16.63 -3.39
C ARG A 194 -1.93 15.54 -3.27
N PHE A 195 -2.29 14.41 -2.65
CA PHE A 195 -1.32 13.36 -2.39
C PHE A 195 -0.69 12.82 -3.68
N GLY A 196 -1.48 12.60 -4.74
CA GLY A 196 -0.98 12.18 -6.05
C GLY A 196 -0.06 13.21 -6.70
N GLU A 197 -0.34 14.50 -6.54
CA GLU A 197 0.53 15.58 -7.04
C GLU A 197 1.87 15.59 -6.30
N PHE A 198 1.85 15.42 -4.98
CA PHE A 198 3.07 15.32 -4.18
C PHE A 198 3.91 14.12 -4.62
N LEU A 199 3.28 12.92 -4.75
CA LEU A 199 3.98 11.71 -5.19
C LEU A 199 4.56 11.87 -6.60
N ARG A 200 3.80 12.44 -7.53
CA ARG A 200 4.26 12.69 -8.89
C ARG A 200 5.51 13.56 -8.90
N LYS A 201 5.49 14.68 -8.19
CA LYS A 201 6.59 15.65 -8.15
C LYS A 201 7.84 15.12 -7.46
N GLU A 202 7.68 14.46 -6.31
CA GLU A 202 8.80 14.10 -5.44
C GLU A 202 9.35 12.70 -5.74
N PHE A 203 8.55 11.81 -6.35
CA PHE A 203 8.94 10.43 -6.63
C PHE A 203 8.75 10.04 -8.10
N PHE A 204 7.55 10.16 -8.68
CA PHE A 204 7.30 9.55 -9.99
C PHE A 204 8.09 10.21 -11.12
N GLU A 205 8.11 11.54 -11.21
CA GLU A 205 8.92 12.25 -12.18
C GLU A 205 10.44 12.03 -11.96
N PRO A 206 10.98 12.15 -10.71
CA PRO A 206 12.38 11.91 -10.48
C PRO A 206 12.87 10.48 -10.72
N LEU A 207 11.97 9.49 -10.62
CA LEU A 207 12.24 8.06 -10.80
C LEU A 207 11.84 7.56 -12.21
N ASP A 208 11.37 8.43 -13.10
CA ASP A 208 10.86 8.07 -14.43
C ASP A 208 9.72 7.02 -14.39
N MET A 209 8.83 7.15 -13.39
CA MET A 209 7.66 6.28 -13.19
C MET A 209 6.45 6.87 -13.93
N VAL A 210 6.48 6.81 -15.25
CA VAL A 210 5.54 7.54 -16.14
C VAL A 210 4.13 6.95 -16.21
N ASP A 211 3.95 5.73 -15.77
CA ASP A 211 2.69 4.98 -15.78
C ASP A 211 2.13 4.74 -14.35
N THR A 212 2.70 5.43 -13.37
CA THR A 212 2.31 5.30 -11.97
C THR A 212 1.43 6.48 -11.52
N GLY A 213 0.31 6.18 -10.86
CA GLY A 213 -0.62 7.20 -10.36
C GLY A 213 -1.88 6.61 -9.75
N PHE A 214 -2.85 7.47 -9.39
CA PHE A 214 -4.13 7.07 -8.82
C PHE A 214 -5.22 6.81 -9.86
N TYR A 215 -4.95 7.05 -11.14
CA TYR A 215 -5.83 6.75 -12.26
C TYR A 215 -5.03 6.50 -13.54
N VAL A 216 -5.70 5.97 -14.55
CA VAL A 216 -5.10 5.69 -15.88
C VAL A 216 -5.69 6.66 -16.90
N PRO A 217 -4.90 7.56 -17.51
CA PRO A 217 -5.35 8.44 -18.57
C PRO A 217 -5.97 7.66 -19.74
N GLU A 218 -6.92 8.27 -20.44
CA GLU A 218 -7.65 7.64 -21.54
C GLU A 218 -6.74 6.98 -22.59
N SER A 219 -5.66 7.65 -22.94
CA SER A 219 -4.68 7.15 -23.91
C SER A 219 -3.94 5.86 -23.49
N LYS A 220 -3.98 5.50 -22.20
CA LYS A 220 -3.31 4.35 -21.62
C LYS A 220 -4.28 3.27 -21.08
N ARG A 221 -5.60 3.50 -21.11
CA ARG A 221 -6.60 2.59 -20.52
C ARG A 221 -6.59 1.18 -21.11
N ASN A 222 -6.23 1.06 -22.38
CA ASN A 222 -6.09 -0.24 -23.04
C ASN A 222 -4.96 -1.09 -22.46
N ARG A 223 -4.06 -0.51 -21.65
CA ARG A 223 -2.97 -1.21 -20.96
C ARG A 223 -3.35 -1.65 -19.53
N LEU A 224 -4.45 -1.13 -18.96
CA LEU A 224 -4.90 -1.52 -17.63
C LEU A 224 -5.38 -2.98 -17.65
N VAL A 225 -4.79 -3.79 -16.77
CA VAL A 225 -5.12 -5.22 -16.61
C VAL A 225 -6.49 -5.35 -15.94
N THR A 226 -7.34 -6.22 -16.48
CA THR A 226 -8.61 -6.59 -15.86
C THR A 226 -8.34 -7.41 -14.59
N ALA A 227 -8.92 -6.99 -13.46
CA ALA A 227 -8.85 -7.77 -12.23
C ALA A 227 -9.84 -8.95 -12.31
N TYR A 228 -9.43 -10.11 -11.84
CA TYR A 228 -10.24 -11.31 -11.85
C TYR A 228 -10.39 -11.88 -10.44
N LYS A 229 -11.55 -12.47 -10.17
CA LYS A 229 -11.83 -13.28 -8.99
C LYS A 229 -11.92 -14.74 -9.42
N ARG A 230 -11.23 -15.63 -8.71
CA ARG A 230 -11.36 -17.07 -8.89
C ARG A 230 -12.66 -17.54 -8.25
N THR A 231 -13.43 -18.31 -8.98
CA THR A 231 -14.68 -18.95 -8.55
C THR A 231 -14.63 -20.45 -8.90
N GLU A 232 -15.64 -21.20 -8.48
CA GLU A 232 -15.81 -22.61 -8.85
C GLU A 232 -15.95 -22.79 -10.38
N ASN A 233 -16.41 -21.75 -11.10
CA ASN A 233 -16.60 -21.74 -12.55
C ASN A 233 -15.44 -21.08 -13.31
N GLY A 234 -14.27 -20.93 -12.67
CA GLY A 234 -13.10 -20.28 -13.25
C GLY A 234 -12.96 -18.81 -12.88
N LEU A 235 -12.23 -18.07 -13.70
CA LEU A 235 -11.90 -16.65 -13.47
C LEU A 235 -13.02 -15.75 -13.99
N VAL A 236 -13.58 -14.91 -13.14
CA VAL A 236 -14.60 -13.91 -13.50
C VAL A 236 -14.08 -12.50 -13.26
N PRO A 237 -14.39 -11.50 -14.11
CA PRO A 237 -13.95 -10.12 -13.90
C PRO A 237 -14.43 -9.59 -12.54
N TRP A 238 -13.55 -8.92 -11.83
CA TRP A 238 -13.88 -8.21 -10.59
C TRP A 238 -14.12 -6.73 -10.89
N THR A 239 -15.36 -6.32 -10.80
CA THR A 239 -15.81 -4.96 -11.14
C THR A 239 -16.25 -4.14 -9.94
N SER A 240 -16.24 -4.71 -8.72
CA SER A 240 -16.66 -4.00 -7.51
C SER A 240 -15.60 -3.05 -6.97
N THR A 241 -16.05 -1.96 -6.34
CA THR A 241 -15.17 -1.12 -5.52
C THR A 241 -14.69 -1.91 -4.31
N HIS A 242 -13.43 -1.75 -3.95
CA HIS A 242 -12.81 -2.34 -2.77
C HIS A 242 -12.09 -1.25 -1.98
N LEU A 243 -12.37 -1.12 -0.68
CA LEU A 243 -11.79 -0.09 0.20
C LEU A 243 -11.97 1.34 -0.34
N ALA A 244 -13.17 1.65 -0.87
CA ALA A 244 -13.48 2.92 -1.54
C ALA A 244 -12.56 3.23 -2.74
N VAL A 245 -11.89 2.21 -3.29
CA VAL A 245 -11.04 2.28 -4.48
C VAL A 245 -11.64 1.37 -5.55
N GLY A 246 -11.70 1.80 -6.80
CA GLY A 246 -12.26 0.95 -7.87
C GLY A 246 -12.46 1.69 -9.19
N VAL A 247 -12.39 3.01 -9.15
CA VAL A 247 -12.52 3.86 -10.34
C VAL A 247 -11.14 4.34 -10.74
N TYR A 248 -10.64 3.87 -11.88
CA TYR A 248 -9.30 4.21 -12.38
C TYR A 248 -9.35 4.97 -13.73
N ASP A 249 -10.54 5.37 -14.18
CA ASP A 249 -10.76 6.06 -15.44
C ASP A 249 -10.76 7.59 -15.32
N ARG A 250 -10.66 8.11 -14.11
CA ARG A 250 -10.58 9.54 -13.79
C ARG A 250 -9.83 9.74 -12.48
N GLU A 251 -9.40 10.97 -12.24
CA GLU A 251 -8.82 11.34 -10.94
C GLU A 251 -9.82 11.08 -9.82
N PRO A 252 -9.47 10.23 -8.84
CA PRO A 252 -10.35 9.98 -7.71
C PRO A 252 -10.31 11.16 -6.72
N ALA A 253 -11.41 11.41 -6.01
CA ALA A 253 -11.41 12.36 -4.90
C ALA A 253 -10.60 11.82 -3.70
N PHE A 254 -10.71 10.52 -3.45
CA PHE A 254 -9.93 9.80 -2.44
C PHE A 254 -8.70 9.14 -3.07
N GLU A 255 -7.52 9.65 -2.76
CA GLU A 255 -6.23 9.09 -3.18
C GLU A 255 -5.70 8.17 -2.08
N SER A 256 -6.10 6.89 -2.14
CA SER A 256 -5.76 5.91 -1.10
C SER A 256 -4.28 5.60 -1.06
N GLY A 257 -3.59 6.04 -0.02
CA GLY A 257 -2.19 5.68 0.24
C GLY A 257 -1.98 4.21 0.56
N GLY A 258 -3.06 3.52 0.94
CA GLY A 258 -3.04 2.10 1.27
C GLY A 258 -3.24 1.15 0.08
N ALA A 259 -3.93 1.61 -1.00
CA ALA A 259 -4.36 0.69 -2.05
C ALA A 259 -4.64 1.33 -3.43
N GLY A 260 -4.49 2.64 -3.58
CA GLY A 260 -5.05 3.39 -4.70
C GLY A 260 -4.18 3.44 -5.96
N LEU A 261 -2.89 3.17 -5.87
CA LEU A 261 -1.99 3.33 -7.01
C LEU A 261 -2.14 2.23 -8.06
N VAL A 262 -1.90 2.61 -9.29
CA VAL A 262 -1.60 1.72 -10.42
C VAL A 262 -0.17 1.95 -10.87
N SER A 263 0.46 0.94 -11.48
CA SER A 263 1.83 1.03 -12.01
C SER A 263 2.11 -0.09 -13.00
N THR A 264 3.26 -0.02 -13.67
CA THR A 264 3.86 -1.13 -14.39
C THR A 264 4.95 -1.80 -13.56
N LEU A 265 5.40 -3.00 -13.95
CA LEU A 265 6.57 -3.64 -13.33
C LEU A 265 7.83 -2.78 -13.48
N GLU A 266 8.01 -2.14 -14.64
CA GLU A 266 9.15 -1.26 -14.90
C GLU A 266 9.18 -0.08 -13.92
N ASP A 267 8.10 0.71 -13.89
CA ASP A 267 8.00 1.88 -12.99
C ASP A 267 8.24 1.48 -11.53
N TYR A 268 7.57 0.40 -11.06
CA TYR A 268 7.74 -0.02 -9.68
C TYR A 268 9.16 -0.51 -9.39
N SER A 269 9.85 -1.08 -10.40
CA SER A 269 11.25 -1.47 -10.25
C SER A 269 12.19 -0.28 -10.02
N HIS A 270 11.90 0.88 -10.61
CA HIS A 270 12.67 2.10 -10.38
C HIS A 270 12.57 2.55 -8.91
N PHE A 271 11.37 2.46 -8.31
CA PHE A 271 11.18 2.73 -6.89
C PHE A 271 11.96 1.74 -5.99
N THR A 272 11.90 0.44 -6.32
CA THR A 272 12.64 -0.57 -5.54
C THR A 272 14.14 -0.44 -5.73
N ASP A 273 14.64 -0.15 -6.94
CA ASP A 273 16.05 0.11 -7.19
C ASP A 273 16.54 1.34 -6.39
N MET A 274 15.75 2.40 -6.31
CA MET A 274 16.04 3.57 -5.49
C MET A 274 16.21 3.18 -4.01
N LEU A 275 15.32 2.36 -3.45
CA LEU A 275 15.43 1.89 -2.07
C LEU A 275 16.67 1.04 -1.87
N LEU A 276 16.95 0.06 -2.75
CA LEU A 276 18.11 -0.82 -2.71
C LEU A 276 19.44 -0.05 -2.83
N ALA A 277 19.43 1.06 -3.57
CA ALA A 277 20.59 1.95 -3.69
C ALA A 277 20.68 3.01 -2.56
N GLY A 278 19.97 2.79 -1.44
CA GLY A 278 20.01 3.67 -0.28
C GLY A 278 19.44 5.07 -0.55
N GLY A 279 18.40 5.16 -1.35
CA GLY A 279 17.67 6.40 -1.63
C GLY A 279 18.16 7.16 -2.86
N THR A 280 18.96 6.55 -3.72
CA THR A 280 19.50 7.17 -4.94
C THR A 280 19.02 6.43 -6.19
N TYR A 281 18.63 7.14 -7.23
CA TYR A 281 18.27 6.59 -8.54
C TYR A 281 18.96 7.40 -9.64
N GLU A 282 19.71 6.74 -10.54
CA GLU A 282 20.46 7.37 -11.63
C GLU A 282 21.30 8.60 -11.22
N GLY A 283 21.98 8.48 -10.05
CA GLY A 283 22.81 9.55 -9.49
C GLY A 283 22.03 10.67 -8.79
N ARG A 284 20.69 10.67 -8.82
CA ARG A 284 19.83 11.62 -8.13
C ARG A 284 19.43 11.06 -6.76
N ARG A 285 19.66 11.84 -5.71
CA ARG A 285 19.18 11.52 -4.37
C ARG A 285 17.71 11.88 -4.21
N ILE A 286 16.90 10.89 -3.86
CA ILE A 286 15.46 11.02 -3.54
C ILE A 286 15.27 11.05 -2.02
N LEU A 287 15.92 10.11 -1.32
CA LEU A 287 15.95 10.00 0.14
C LEU A 287 17.40 9.88 0.62
N SER A 288 17.65 10.21 1.87
CA SER A 288 18.97 9.93 2.47
C SER A 288 19.13 8.45 2.78
N PRO A 289 20.37 7.90 2.79
CA PRO A 289 20.61 6.53 3.21
C PRO A 289 20.13 6.24 4.64
N ALA A 290 20.18 7.23 5.53
CA ALA A 290 19.68 7.10 6.89
C ALA A 290 18.15 6.95 6.93
N THR A 291 17.43 7.67 6.07
CA THR A 291 15.98 7.57 5.94
C THR A 291 15.58 6.18 5.44
N VAL A 292 16.21 5.69 4.37
CA VAL A 292 15.95 4.34 3.85
C VAL A 292 16.27 3.27 4.90
N ALA A 293 17.41 3.38 5.57
CA ALA A 293 17.77 2.45 6.64
C ALA A 293 16.74 2.47 7.79
N CYS A 294 16.21 3.64 8.16
CA CYS A 294 15.15 3.75 9.15
C CYS A 294 13.85 3.05 8.69
N MET A 295 13.46 3.22 7.42
CA MET A 295 12.25 2.63 6.85
C MET A 295 12.29 1.10 6.85
N THR A 296 13.46 0.51 6.60
CA THR A 296 13.67 -0.92 6.35
C THR A 296 14.19 -1.68 7.57
N GLN A 297 14.06 -1.12 8.79
CA GLN A 297 14.42 -1.79 10.03
C GLN A 297 13.19 -2.40 10.72
N PRO A 298 13.35 -3.56 11.39
CA PRO A 298 12.32 -4.11 12.27
C PRO A 298 12.03 -3.14 13.42
N GLN A 299 10.77 -2.73 13.61
CA GLN A 299 10.40 -1.72 14.61
C GLN A 299 9.48 -2.25 15.71
N LEU A 300 8.82 -3.39 15.47
CA LEU A 300 7.90 -3.93 16.45
C LEU A 300 8.64 -4.55 17.64
N LYS A 301 8.18 -4.18 18.83
CA LYS A 301 8.58 -4.88 20.07
C LYS A 301 8.03 -6.31 20.04
N ASP A 302 8.70 -7.27 20.65
CA ASP A 302 8.30 -8.68 20.65
C ASP A 302 6.86 -8.92 21.12
N ALA A 303 6.42 -8.17 22.12
CA ALA A 303 5.05 -8.27 22.64
C ALA A 303 3.99 -7.89 21.57
N VAL A 304 4.28 -6.90 20.73
CA VAL A 304 3.41 -6.39 19.68
C VAL A 304 3.53 -7.23 18.40
N ARG A 305 4.75 -7.72 18.10
CA ARG A 305 5.00 -8.60 16.95
C ARG A 305 4.15 -9.89 16.99
N ARG A 306 3.79 -10.37 18.18
CA ARG A 306 2.92 -11.56 18.34
C ARG A 306 1.51 -11.39 17.81
N ASP A 307 1.07 -10.16 17.56
CA ASP A 307 -0.24 -9.90 16.95
C ASP A 307 -0.22 -10.03 15.42
N MET A 308 0.97 -10.17 14.81
CA MET A 308 1.08 -10.41 13.38
C MET A 308 0.51 -11.80 13.03
N TRP A 309 0.04 -11.94 11.79
CA TRP A 309 -0.53 -13.21 11.32
C TRP A 309 0.50 -14.36 11.40
N ASP A 310 0.05 -15.55 11.72
CA ASP A 310 0.90 -16.77 11.82
C ASP A 310 1.72 -17.01 10.53
N SER A 311 1.18 -16.64 9.38
CA SER A 311 1.89 -16.69 8.07
C SER A 311 3.08 -15.74 7.98
N LEU A 312 3.24 -14.83 8.92
CA LEU A 312 4.34 -13.86 9.02
C LEU A 312 5.32 -14.19 10.15
N ASP A 313 5.32 -15.44 10.63
CA ASP A 313 6.33 -15.87 11.61
C ASP A 313 7.76 -15.66 11.03
N GLY A 314 8.67 -15.17 11.85
CA GLY A 314 10.01 -14.74 11.41
C GLY A 314 10.09 -13.32 10.84
N TYR A 315 8.96 -12.69 10.57
CA TYR A 315 8.93 -11.29 10.13
C TYR A 315 8.65 -10.31 11.28
N SER A 316 9.06 -9.06 11.08
CA SER A 316 8.64 -7.88 11.82
C SER A 316 8.02 -6.88 10.83
N TYR A 317 7.65 -5.70 11.32
CA TYR A 317 7.12 -4.63 10.51
C TYR A 317 7.98 -3.38 10.66
N GLY A 318 8.34 -2.76 9.55
CA GLY A 318 9.02 -1.47 9.48
C GLY A 318 8.03 -0.36 9.15
N HIS A 319 8.44 0.63 8.37
CA HIS A 319 7.53 1.67 7.92
C HIS A 319 6.67 1.18 6.76
N LEU A 320 5.46 0.68 7.06
CA LEU A 320 4.48 0.13 6.12
C LEU A 320 4.99 -1.03 5.25
N MET A 321 6.07 -1.67 5.68
CA MET A 321 6.71 -2.81 5.00
C MET A 321 6.94 -3.96 5.98
N ARG A 322 6.79 -5.17 5.49
CA ARG A 322 7.21 -6.39 6.17
C ARG A 322 8.73 -6.51 6.08
N ILE A 323 9.40 -6.84 7.19
CA ILE A 323 10.85 -6.98 7.27
C ILE A 323 11.20 -8.38 7.79
N CYS A 324 12.05 -9.12 7.08
CA CYS A 324 12.58 -10.39 7.56
C CYS A 324 13.50 -10.14 8.76
N ALA A 325 13.06 -10.52 9.95
CA ALA A 325 13.80 -10.37 11.20
C ALA A 325 14.53 -11.66 11.61
N GLU A 326 13.90 -12.81 11.39
CA GLU A 326 14.39 -14.13 11.79
C GLU A 326 14.26 -15.13 10.62
N PRO A 327 15.25 -15.17 9.69
CA PRO A 327 15.16 -16.02 8.49
C PRO A 327 14.89 -17.51 8.75
N GLY A 328 15.42 -18.02 9.87
CA GLY A 328 15.24 -19.43 10.26
C GLY A 328 13.80 -19.82 10.66
N ARG A 329 12.88 -18.86 10.77
CA ARG A 329 11.46 -19.08 11.11
C ARG A 329 10.53 -18.89 9.91
N ILE A 330 11.05 -18.46 8.78
CA ILE A 330 10.26 -18.18 7.58
C ILE A 330 10.11 -19.48 6.77
N ALA A 331 8.92 -19.72 6.27
CA ALA A 331 8.62 -20.86 5.40
C ALA A 331 9.15 -20.61 3.96
N GLY A 332 10.43 -20.35 3.80
CA GLY A 332 11.07 -20.07 2.52
C GLY A 332 12.52 -19.63 2.70
N LEU A 333 13.18 -19.34 1.57
CA LEU A 333 14.52 -18.75 1.59
C LEU A 333 14.38 -17.22 1.68
N ALA A 334 14.84 -16.66 2.78
CA ALA A 334 14.88 -15.22 3.01
C ALA A 334 16.18 -14.82 3.72
N CYS A 335 16.57 -13.58 3.57
CA CYS A 335 17.71 -12.99 4.25
C CYS A 335 17.25 -11.99 5.31
N ALA A 336 17.98 -11.88 6.41
CA ALA A 336 17.70 -10.84 7.39
C ALA A 336 17.76 -9.45 6.74
N GLY A 337 16.74 -8.62 7.00
CA GLY A 337 16.58 -7.30 6.40
C GLY A 337 15.90 -7.29 5.02
N GLU A 338 15.49 -8.41 4.47
CA GLU A 338 14.62 -8.46 3.28
C GLU A 338 13.29 -7.77 3.58
N TYR A 339 12.80 -6.94 2.63
CA TYR A 339 11.57 -6.16 2.73
C TYR A 339 10.82 -6.08 1.39
#